data_a83418a841f496226d8219d196455fbb
#
_entry.id   a83418a841f496226d8219d196455fbb
#
_cell.length_a   1.000
_cell.length_b   1.000
_cell.length_c   1.000
_cell.angle_alpha   90.00
_cell.angle_beta   90.00
_cell.angle_gamma   90.00
#
_symmetry.space_group_name_H-M   'P 1'
#
loop_
_entity.id
_entity.type
_entity.pdbx_description
1 polymer ?
#
loop_
_entity_poly.entity_id
_entity_poly.type
_entity_poly.pdbx_seq_one_letter_code
_entity_poly.pdbx_strand_id
1 'polypeptide(L)'
;CMMEKKRYYSDFGGLPGQTELLSSKAVFTTAYAVIPKRVMSDIVTSVLPHWTDTRAWIIARPMTGFSETFAQYVMEVQPGGGSYRPEPDARAQAAIFVVDGEMTITFQGQEHALRSGSFAYIPAGSEWSLRVKGGSPAKFHWVRKVFDKVEVLELPPAIFTHEDEHELSAMPDTEGKWATTRFIDPADGRYDMHLNIVTFEPGATIPFMETHVMEHGLFVLEGKAVYRLNEDWVEVE
;
A
#
# COMPACT_ATOMS: atom_id res chain seq x y z
N CYS A 1 -38.40 -12.21 -16.04
CA CYS A 1 -37.92 -11.48 -14.87
C CYS A 1 -36.56 -10.90 -15.22
N MET A 2 -36.47 -9.65 -15.60
CA MET A 2 -35.19 -8.97 -15.80
C MET A 2 -34.57 -8.83 -14.42
N MET A 3 -33.46 -9.51 -14.17
CA MET A 3 -32.61 -9.19 -13.03
C MET A 3 -32.13 -7.75 -13.23
N GLU A 4 -32.60 -6.87 -12.38
CA GLU A 4 -32.10 -5.51 -12.29
C GLU A 4 -30.59 -5.59 -12.07
N LYS A 5 -29.81 -5.11 -13.05
CA LYS A 5 -28.36 -5.07 -12.92
C LYS A 5 -28.04 -4.18 -11.71
N LYS A 6 -27.59 -4.77 -10.62
CA LYS A 6 -27.09 -4.00 -9.47
C LYS A 6 -26.05 -3.01 -10.00
N ARG A 7 -26.32 -1.74 -9.79
CA ARG A 7 -25.36 -0.69 -10.12
C ARG A 7 -24.25 -0.70 -9.08
N TYR A 8 -23.03 -0.63 -9.55
CA TYR A 8 -21.84 -0.65 -8.67
C TYR A 8 -21.54 0.70 -8.04
N TYR A 9 -22.33 1.71 -8.31
CA TYR A 9 -22.27 3.00 -7.66
C TYR A 9 -23.65 3.55 -7.43
N SER A 10 -23.68 4.35 -6.37
CA SER A 10 -24.85 5.09 -5.98
C SER A 10 -25.25 6.12 -7.07
N ASP A 11 -26.26 6.87 -6.82
CA ASP A 11 -26.97 7.81 -7.68
C ASP A 11 -26.16 8.86 -8.46
N PHE A 12 -24.84 8.70 -8.56
CA PHE A 12 -23.96 9.60 -9.31
C PHE A 12 -23.85 9.30 -10.82
N GLY A 13 -24.90 8.79 -11.42
CA GLY A 13 -25.01 8.78 -12.87
C GLY A 13 -24.60 7.50 -13.60
N GLY A 14 -24.31 6.43 -12.90
CA GLY A 14 -24.01 5.12 -13.52
C GLY A 14 -22.58 5.00 -14.05
N LEU A 15 -22.29 3.87 -14.70
CA LEU A 15 -20.96 3.59 -15.29
C LEU A 15 -20.70 4.51 -16.48
N PRO A 16 -19.50 5.08 -16.59
CA PRO A 16 -19.07 5.76 -17.80
C PRO A 16 -19.01 4.76 -18.96
N GLY A 17 -19.10 5.26 -20.18
CA GLY A 17 -18.87 4.45 -21.37
C GLY A 17 -17.44 3.87 -21.36
N GLN A 18 -17.24 2.72 -22.01
CA GLN A 18 -15.91 2.08 -22.06
C GLN A 18 -14.81 3.02 -22.61
N THR A 19 -15.17 3.96 -23.47
CA THR A 19 -14.23 4.95 -24.02
C THR A 19 -13.84 6.03 -23.03
N GLU A 20 -14.55 6.16 -21.91
CA GLU A 20 -14.29 7.13 -20.84
C GLU A 20 -13.43 6.52 -19.74
N LEU A 21 -13.19 5.19 -19.76
CA LEU A 21 -12.35 4.50 -18.79
C LEU A 21 -10.87 4.63 -19.15
N LEU A 22 -10.09 5.14 -18.21
CA LEU A 22 -8.64 5.19 -18.32
C LEU A 22 -8.06 3.90 -17.77
N SER A 23 -8.02 2.82 -18.57
CA SER A 23 -7.68 1.48 -18.11
C SER A 23 -6.38 0.90 -18.68
N SER A 24 -5.85 1.45 -19.77
CA SER A 24 -4.76 0.83 -20.52
C SER A 24 -3.45 1.61 -20.53
N LYS A 25 -3.43 2.83 -19.98
CA LYS A 25 -2.25 3.71 -19.95
C LYS A 25 -2.02 4.24 -18.56
N ALA A 26 -0.75 4.48 -18.23
CA ALA A 26 -0.43 5.25 -17.04
C ALA A 26 -0.99 6.67 -17.17
N VAL A 27 -1.63 7.14 -16.12
CA VAL A 27 -2.21 8.48 -16.04
C VAL A 27 -1.54 9.20 -14.88
N PHE A 28 -1.04 10.39 -15.16
CA PHE A 28 -0.43 11.28 -14.18
C PHE A 28 -1.09 12.64 -14.28
N THR A 29 -1.71 13.07 -13.19
CA THR A 29 -2.31 14.41 -13.07
C THR A 29 -1.74 15.10 -11.84
N THR A 30 -2.12 16.36 -11.61
CA THR A 30 -1.75 17.08 -10.37
C THR A 30 -2.47 16.56 -9.13
N ALA A 31 -3.54 15.79 -9.29
CA ALA A 31 -4.37 15.30 -8.19
C ALA A 31 -4.18 13.81 -7.91
N TYR A 32 -3.89 13.02 -8.94
CA TYR A 32 -3.74 11.57 -8.79
C TYR A 32 -2.81 10.98 -9.87
N ALA A 33 -2.35 9.75 -9.62
CA ALA A 33 -1.69 8.92 -10.63
C ALA A 33 -2.30 7.51 -10.62
N VAL A 34 -2.42 6.92 -11.80
CA VAL A 34 -2.83 5.53 -11.99
C VAL A 34 -1.80 4.82 -12.85
N ILE A 35 -1.30 3.70 -12.36
CA ILE A 35 -0.29 2.89 -13.03
C ILE A 35 -0.87 1.49 -13.24
N PRO A 36 -1.31 1.14 -14.46
CA PRO A 36 -1.78 -0.20 -14.76
C PRO A 36 -0.69 -1.25 -14.59
N LYS A 37 -1.07 -2.45 -14.18
CA LYS A 37 -0.14 -3.57 -13.93
C LYS A 37 0.80 -3.86 -15.11
N ARG A 38 0.31 -3.75 -16.34
CA ARG A 38 1.14 -3.96 -17.54
C ARG A 38 2.23 -2.92 -17.73
N VAL A 39 1.96 -1.68 -17.31
CA VAL A 39 2.92 -0.59 -17.40
C VAL A 39 3.98 -0.66 -16.30
N MET A 40 3.67 -1.27 -15.17
CA MET A 40 4.61 -1.48 -14.07
C MET A 40 5.83 -2.30 -14.48
N SER A 41 5.69 -3.21 -15.45
CA SER A 41 6.84 -3.99 -15.95
C SER A 41 7.91 -3.12 -16.60
N ASP A 42 7.56 -1.94 -17.07
CA ASP A 42 8.44 -1.01 -17.76
C ASP A 42 9.03 0.07 -16.83
N ILE A 43 8.51 0.19 -15.61
CA ILE A 43 8.95 1.19 -14.63
C ILE A 43 9.76 0.51 -13.52
N VAL A 44 10.91 -0.05 -13.90
CA VAL A 44 11.78 -0.74 -12.95
C VAL A 44 13.01 0.11 -12.64
N THR A 45 13.25 0.31 -11.35
CA THR A 45 14.54 0.77 -10.85
C THR A 45 15.35 -0.45 -10.40
N SER A 46 16.39 -0.79 -11.13
CA SER A 46 17.22 -1.93 -10.81
C SER A 46 18.32 -1.65 -9.77
N VAL A 47 18.55 -0.40 -9.42
CA VAL A 47 19.61 -0.01 -8.48
C VAL A 47 19.02 0.82 -7.36
N LEU A 48 18.87 0.18 -6.20
CA LEU A 48 18.65 0.86 -4.94
C LEU A 48 19.97 0.83 -4.15
N PRO A 49 20.47 1.99 -3.70
CA PRO A 49 21.63 2.04 -2.84
C PRO A 49 21.45 1.14 -1.61
N HIS A 50 22.48 0.37 -1.29
CA HIS A 50 22.53 -0.58 -0.15
C HIS A 50 21.66 -1.84 -0.29
N TRP A 51 20.99 -2.05 -1.42
CA TRP A 51 20.24 -3.27 -1.70
C TRP A 51 21.00 -4.18 -2.69
N THR A 52 20.91 -5.49 -2.47
CA THR A 52 21.46 -6.52 -3.35
C THR A 52 20.36 -7.43 -3.87
N ASP A 53 20.51 -7.88 -5.12
CA ASP A 53 19.57 -8.81 -5.78
C ASP A 53 18.11 -8.39 -5.65
N THR A 54 17.85 -7.11 -5.86
CA THR A 54 16.56 -6.46 -5.60
C THR A 54 16.12 -5.63 -6.80
N ARG A 55 14.84 -5.75 -7.12
CA ARG A 55 14.14 -4.86 -8.06
C ARG A 55 13.13 -4.02 -7.28
N ALA A 56 12.97 -2.78 -7.69
CA ALA A 56 11.96 -1.90 -7.13
C ALA A 56 11.17 -1.21 -8.24
N TRP A 57 9.86 -1.17 -8.07
CA TRP A 57 8.96 -0.36 -8.87
C TRP A 57 8.51 0.82 -8.04
N ILE A 58 8.82 2.01 -8.50
CA ILE A 58 8.44 3.26 -7.82
C ILE A 58 7.02 3.60 -8.22
N ILE A 59 6.08 3.50 -7.28
CA ILE A 59 4.68 3.85 -7.49
C ILE A 59 4.47 5.33 -7.25
N ALA A 60 5.02 5.86 -6.17
CA ALA A 60 4.92 7.27 -5.80
C ALA A 60 6.19 7.73 -5.08
N ARG A 61 6.53 8.99 -5.22
CA ARG A 61 7.58 9.68 -4.46
C ARG A 61 7.37 11.20 -4.49
N PRO A 62 7.89 11.96 -3.53
CA PRO A 62 7.69 13.42 -3.45
C PRO A 62 8.10 14.19 -4.70
N MET A 63 9.07 13.71 -5.45
CA MET A 63 9.58 14.38 -6.66
C MET A 63 8.71 14.18 -7.90
N THR A 64 7.68 13.36 -7.85
CA THR A 64 6.81 13.08 -9.00
C THR A 64 5.62 14.03 -9.12
N GLY A 65 5.41 14.90 -8.14
CA GLY A 65 4.38 15.95 -8.15
C GLY A 65 2.97 15.51 -7.76
N PHE A 66 2.76 14.22 -7.46
CA PHE A 66 1.47 13.69 -7.00
C PHE A 66 1.52 13.02 -5.61
N SER A 67 2.69 12.96 -5.02
CA SER A 67 2.90 12.60 -3.63
C SER A 67 3.88 13.59 -3.01
N GLU A 68 3.48 14.25 -1.95
CA GLU A 68 4.29 15.27 -1.29
C GLU A 68 5.00 14.74 -0.05
N THR A 69 4.39 13.75 0.62
CA THR A 69 4.83 13.33 1.94
C THR A 69 5.38 11.91 2.02
N PHE A 70 5.10 11.03 1.06
CA PHE A 70 5.54 9.64 1.11
C PHE A 70 6.08 9.12 -0.22
N ALA A 71 6.86 8.04 -0.13
CA ALA A 71 7.26 7.24 -1.28
C ALA A 71 6.69 5.82 -1.12
N GLN A 72 6.18 5.25 -2.19
CA GLN A 72 5.65 3.89 -2.25
C GLN A 72 6.39 3.09 -3.31
N TYR A 73 6.87 1.91 -2.91
CA TYR A 73 7.56 0.97 -3.78
C TYR A 73 6.90 -0.40 -3.72
N VAL A 74 6.93 -1.09 -4.88
CA VAL A 74 6.80 -2.55 -4.91
C VAL A 74 8.20 -3.12 -5.01
N MET A 75 8.54 -4.04 -4.11
CA MET A 75 9.88 -4.62 -4.00
C MET A 75 9.85 -6.10 -4.36
N GLU A 76 10.85 -6.56 -5.09
CA GLU A 76 11.12 -7.97 -5.30
C GLU A 76 12.58 -8.24 -4.94
N VAL A 77 12.79 -9.08 -3.94
CA VAL A 77 14.11 -9.47 -3.45
C VAL A 77 14.34 -10.94 -3.72
N GLN A 78 15.43 -11.24 -4.44
CA GLN A 78 15.79 -12.60 -4.77
C GLN A 78 16.37 -13.35 -3.57
N PRO A 79 16.36 -14.70 -3.57
CA PRO A 79 17.05 -15.50 -2.56
C PRO A 79 18.49 -15.06 -2.33
N GLY A 80 18.85 -14.87 -1.06
CA GLY A 80 20.17 -14.35 -0.67
C GLY A 80 20.30 -12.83 -0.74
N GLY A 81 19.35 -12.13 -1.33
CA GLY A 81 19.33 -10.69 -1.44
C GLY A 81 18.78 -9.98 -0.22
N GLY A 82 18.72 -8.67 -0.32
CA GLY A 82 18.21 -7.77 0.71
C GLY A 82 19.13 -6.58 0.96
N SER A 83 19.07 -6.04 2.16
CA SER A 83 19.88 -4.89 2.56
C SER A 83 20.26 -4.96 4.03
N TYR A 84 21.51 -4.65 4.34
CA TYR A 84 21.97 -4.43 5.72
C TYR A 84 21.69 -3.01 6.22
N ARG A 85 21.34 -2.12 5.32
CA ARG A 85 20.98 -0.73 5.60
C ARG A 85 19.87 -0.27 4.66
N PRO A 86 18.64 -0.79 4.86
CA PRO A 86 17.53 -0.51 3.94
C PRO A 86 17.19 0.98 3.85
N GLU A 87 17.24 1.68 4.97
CA GLU A 87 16.88 3.09 5.09
C GLU A 87 18.06 3.93 5.60
N PRO A 88 18.77 4.62 4.70
CA PRO A 88 19.87 5.49 5.12
C PRO A 88 19.42 6.82 5.72
N ASP A 89 18.16 7.24 5.54
CA ASP A 89 17.62 8.46 6.14
C ASP A 89 17.04 8.16 7.52
N ALA A 90 17.70 8.66 8.56
CA ALA A 90 17.27 8.47 9.93
C ALA A 90 15.91 9.12 10.27
N ARG A 91 15.38 9.98 9.39
CA ARG A 91 14.07 10.60 9.57
C ARG A 91 12.93 9.76 9.02
N ALA A 92 13.23 8.80 8.15
CA ALA A 92 12.23 8.02 7.45
C ALA A 92 11.78 6.81 8.27
N GLN A 93 10.49 6.69 8.41
CA GLN A 93 9.80 5.51 8.92
C GLN A 93 9.40 4.59 7.75
N ALA A 94 9.10 3.33 8.04
CA ALA A 94 8.71 2.36 7.05
C ALA A 94 7.44 1.61 7.45
N ALA A 95 6.56 1.39 6.48
CA ALA A 95 5.50 0.38 6.54
C ALA A 95 5.74 -0.63 5.44
N ILE A 96 5.73 -1.92 5.78
CA ILE A 96 6.00 -3.02 4.87
C ILE A 96 4.84 -4.02 4.95
N PHE A 97 4.35 -4.43 3.79
CA PHE A 97 3.36 -5.49 3.66
C PHE A 97 3.84 -6.55 2.67
N VAL A 98 3.95 -7.80 3.12
CA VAL A 98 4.43 -8.91 2.31
C VAL A 98 3.29 -9.48 1.48
N VAL A 99 3.46 -9.49 0.16
CA VAL A 99 2.47 -10.03 -0.80
C VAL A 99 2.77 -11.48 -1.12
N ASP A 100 4.04 -11.82 -1.30
CA ASP A 100 4.46 -13.17 -1.70
C ASP A 100 5.84 -13.51 -1.14
N GLY A 101 6.07 -14.77 -0.83
CA GLY A 101 7.32 -15.28 -0.31
C GLY A 101 7.54 -15.01 1.18
N GLU A 102 8.77 -15.24 1.60
CA GLU A 102 9.20 -15.11 3.00
C GLU A 102 10.46 -14.27 3.09
N MET A 103 10.57 -13.47 4.14
CA MET A 103 11.75 -12.67 4.42
C MET A 103 11.96 -12.50 5.92
N THR A 104 13.15 -12.09 6.30
CA THR A 104 13.51 -11.82 7.69
C THR A 104 13.91 -10.37 7.84
N ILE A 105 13.27 -9.66 8.75
CA ILE A 105 13.70 -8.34 9.22
C ILE A 105 14.40 -8.52 10.55
N THR A 106 15.62 -8.03 10.63
CA THR A 106 16.33 -7.89 11.91
C THR A 106 16.17 -6.45 12.37
N PHE A 107 15.50 -6.28 13.50
CA PHE A 107 15.21 -4.99 14.10
C PHE A 107 15.84 -4.90 15.47
N GLN A 108 16.75 -3.95 15.65
CA GLN A 108 17.49 -3.78 16.91
C GLN A 108 18.06 -5.10 17.46
N GLY A 109 18.65 -5.90 16.57
CA GLY A 109 19.28 -7.17 16.91
C GLY A 109 18.34 -8.37 17.02
N GLN A 110 17.04 -8.19 16.92
CA GLN A 110 16.04 -9.27 16.98
C GLN A 110 15.51 -9.61 15.59
N GLU A 111 15.51 -10.89 15.24
CA GLU A 111 14.97 -11.38 13.99
C GLU A 111 13.43 -11.54 14.06
N HIS A 112 12.77 -11.08 13.01
CA HIS A 112 11.34 -11.26 12.77
C HIS A 112 11.14 -11.91 11.41
N ALA A 113 10.56 -13.11 11.39
CA ALA A 113 10.19 -13.80 10.16
C ALA A 113 8.87 -13.25 9.64
N LEU A 114 8.85 -12.83 8.38
CA LEU A 114 7.66 -12.35 7.70
C LEU A 114 7.33 -13.25 6.52
N ARG A 115 6.04 -13.44 6.29
CA ARG A 115 5.47 -14.22 5.20
C ARG A 115 4.36 -13.44 4.49
N SER A 116 3.83 -13.98 3.41
CA SER A 116 2.65 -13.39 2.75
C SER A 116 1.54 -13.06 3.76
N GLY A 117 1.06 -11.82 3.75
CA GLY A 117 0.11 -11.29 4.72
C GLY A 117 0.73 -10.64 5.97
N SER A 118 2.05 -10.71 6.14
CA SER A 118 2.75 -10.05 7.25
C SER A 118 2.85 -8.55 7.02
N PHE A 119 2.73 -7.82 8.12
CA PHE A 119 2.92 -6.37 8.18
C PHE A 119 4.02 -6.02 9.17
N ALA A 120 4.85 -5.05 8.81
CA ALA A 120 5.83 -4.46 9.69
C ALA A 120 5.76 -2.94 9.64
N TYR A 121 5.78 -2.30 10.81
CA TYR A 121 6.03 -0.87 10.94
C TYR A 121 7.36 -0.66 11.66
N ILE A 122 8.22 0.14 11.07
CA ILE A 122 9.55 0.43 11.61
C ILE A 122 9.67 1.93 11.84
N PRO A 123 9.84 2.35 13.10
CA PRO A 123 10.00 3.76 13.46
C PRO A 123 11.22 4.40 12.80
N ALA A 124 11.15 5.69 12.57
CA ALA A 124 12.28 6.49 12.10
C ALA A 124 13.47 6.38 13.06
N GLY A 125 14.69 6.37 12.52
CA GLY A 125 15.92 6.29 13.28
C GLY A 125 16.24 4.90 13.84
N SER A 126 15.48 3.87 13.47
CA SER A 126 15.74 2.50 13.90
C SER A 126 16.84 1.84 13.08
N GLU A 127 17.64 1.00 13.73
CA GLU A 127 18.57 0.12 13.05
C GLU A 127 17.87 -1.19 12.65
N TRP A 128 17.85 -1.48 11.37
CA TRP A 128 17.23 -2.68 10.83
C TRP A 128 17.87 -3.16 9.53
N SER A 129 17.67 -4.42 9.23
CA SER A 129 18.10 -5.06 7.98
C SER A 129 17.01 -5.99 7.46
N LEU A 130 17.09 -6.34 6.19
CA LEU A 130 16.14 -7.24 5.54
C LEU A 130 16.89 -8.24 4.67
N ARG A 131 16.56 -9.52 4.80
CA ARG A 131 17.16 -10.61 4.04
C ARG A 131 16.12 -11.64 3.62
N VAL A 132 16.28 -12.17 2.41
CA VAL A 132 15.54 -13.34 1.92
C VAL A 132 16.42 -14.57 2.08
N LYS A 133 16.15 -15.38 3.08
CA LYS A 133 16.94 -16.58 3.44
C LYS A 133 16.48 -17.85 2.73
N GLY A 134 15.21 -17.88 2.27
CA GLY A 134 14.62 -19.02 1.58
C GLY A 134 15.04 -19.15 0.12
N GLY A 135 14.51 -20.15 -0.55
CA GLY A 135 14.82 -20.47 -1.95
C GLY A 135 13.92 -19.76 -2.99
N SER A 136 12.97 -18.94 -2.55
CA SER A 136 12.05 -18.20 -3.41
C SER A 136 12.14 -16.70 -3.17
N PRO A 137 11.85 -15.86 -4.19
CA PRO A 137 11.82 -14.42 -4.03
C PRO A 137 10.75 -13.99 -3.04
N ALA A 138 10.96 -12.85 -2.39
CA ALA A 138 9.94 -12.15 -1.62
C ALA A 138 9.48 -10.90 -2.37
N LYS A 139 8.17 -10.69 -2.38
CA LYS A 139 7.54 -9.48 -2.93
C LYS A 139 6.79 -8.76 -1.83
N PHE A 140 7.00 -7.46 -1.74
CA PHE A 140 6.36 -6.66 -0.70
C PHE A 140 6.18 -5.21 -1.13
N HIS A 141 5.23 -4.54 -0.50
CA HIS A 141 5.09 -3.10 -0.56
C HIS A 141 5.91 -2.46 0.54
N TRP A 142 6.59 -1.39 0.20
CA TRP A 142 7.35 -0.58 1.13
C TRP A 142 6.93 0.88 0.97
N VAL A 143 6.35 1.43 2.03
CA VAL A 143 6.00 2.84 2.11
C VAL A 143 6.99 3.52 3.04
N ARG A 144 7.63 4.57 2.54
CA ARG A 144 8.59 5.40 3.27
C ARG A 144 8.01 6.79 3.45
N LYS A 145 8.09 7.30 4.66
CA LYS A 145 7.64 8.65 4.97
C LYS A 145 8.55 9.25 6.04
N VAL A 146 8.96 10.52 5.85
CA VAL A 146 9.60 11.28 6.93
C VAL A 146 8.60 11.41 8.07
N PHE A 147 9.03 11.06 9.26
CA PHE A 147 8.18 11.11 10.46
C PHE A 147 8.10 12.54 11.00
N ASP A 148 6.88 13.07 11.02
CA ASP A 148 6.57 14.38 11.60
C ASP A 148 6.23 14.22 13.08
N LYS A 149 7.26 14.37 13.93
CA LYS A 149 7.11 14.21 15.37
C LYS A 149 6.25 15.32 15.97
N VAL A 150 5.22 14.92 16.69
CA VAL A 150 4.49 15.81 17.59
C VAL A 150 5.27 15.85 18.92
N GLU A 151 5.70 17.02 19.34
CA GLU A 151 6.62 17.19 20.48
C GLU A 151 6.14 16.56 21.81
N VAL A 152 4.83 16.44 21.98
CA VAL A 152 4.22 15.92 23.20
C VAL A 152 3.98 14.40 23.19
N LEU A 153 4.24 13.74 22.05
CA LEU A 153 4.00 12.32 21.89
C LEU A 153 5.31 11.53 21.88
N GLU A 154 5.27 10.34 22.45
CA GLU A 154 6.36 9.37 22.32
C GLU A 154 6.50 8.89 20.88
N LEU A 155 7.70 8.41 20.53
CA LEU A 155 7.90 7.74 19.24
C LEU A 155 7.04 6.48 19.18
N PRO A 156 6.38 6.22 18.03
CA PRO A 156 5.55 5.04 17.89
C PRO A 156 6.41 3.78 17.99
N PRO A 157 5.94 2.72 18.67
CA PRO A 157 6.66 1.45 18.72
C PRO A 157 6.64 0.73 17.38
N ALA A 158 7.64 -0.12 17.14
CA ALA A 158 7.65 -1.03 16.01
C ALA A 158 6.50 -2.05 16.11
N ILE A 159 6.00 -2.46 14.95
CA ILE A 159 4.95 -3.46 14.83
C ILE A 159 5.45 -4.56 13.88
N PHE A 160 5.33 -5.82 14.31
CA PHE A 160 5.53 -7.00 13.48
C PHE A 160 4.33 -7.92 13.69
N THR A 161 3.50 -8.08 12.69
CA THR A 161 2.22 -8.80 12.82
C THR A 161 1.85 -9.47 11.50
N HIS A 162 0.72 -10.17 11.48
CA HIS A 162 0.16 -10.83 10.30
C HIS A 162 -1.33 -10.49 10.18
N GLU A 163 -1.87 -10.49 8.98
CA GLU A 163 -3.28 -10.20 8.72
C GLU A 163 -4.23 -11.12 9.50
N ASP A 164 -3.84 -12.38 9.71
CA ASP A 164 -4.63 -13.36 10.47
C ASP A 164 -4.74 -13.05 11.97
N GLU A 165 -3.92 -12.15 12.50
CA GLU A 165 -3.96 -11.70 13.90
C GLU A 165 -4.95 -10.55 14.11
N HIS A 166 -5.57 -10.06 13.05
CA HIS A 166 -6.49 -8.93 13.07
C HIS A 166 -7.87 -9.34 12.59
N GLU A 167 -8.88 -8.83 13.26
CA GLU A 167 -10.26 -9.03 12.83
C GLU A 167 -10.62 -8.08 11.68
N LEU A 168 -11.42 -8.58 10.73
CA LEU A 168 -12.05 -7.76 9.71
C LEU A 168 -13.12 -6.88 10.35
N SER A 169 -12.94 -5.58 10.25
CA SER A 169 -13.94 -4.61 10.69
C SER A 169 -14.88 -4.28 9.54
N ALA A 170 -16.11 -4.78 9.60
CA ALA A 170 -17.14 -4.43 8.64
C ALA A 170 -17.46 -2.94 8.72
N MET A 171 -17.57 -2.29 7.56
CA MET A 171 -17.96 -0.89 7.51
C MET A 171 -19.47 -0.76 7.77
N PRO A 172 -19.89 0.25 8.54
CA PRO A 172 -21.30 0.49 8.82
C PRO A 172 -22.12 0.63 7.52
N ASP A 173 -23.37 0.16 7.56
CA ASP A 173 -24.36 0.30 6.48
C ASP A 173 -23.99 -0.36 5.14
N THR A 174 -23.04 -1.29 5.14
CA THR A 174 -22.58 -2.01 3.92
C THR A 174 -22.98 -3.48 3.87
N GLU A 175 -23.79 -3.94 4.84
CA GLU A 175 -24.18 -5.35 4.97
C GLU A 175 -23.00 -6.33 5.04
N GLY A 176 -21.85 -5.86 5.53
CA GLY A 176 -20.62 -6.65 5.58
C GLY A 176 -19.86 -6.79 4.25
N LYS A 177 -20.33 -6.15 3.19
CA LYS A 177 -19.73 -6.26 1.85
C LYS A 177 -18.45 -5.47 1.68
N TRP A 178 -18.16 -4.59 2.61
CA TRP A 178 -16.93 -3.82 2.69
C TRP A 178 -16.36 -3.94 4.09
N ALA A 179 -15.13 -4.42 4.20
CA ALA A 179 -14.44 -4.61 5.46
C ALA A 179 -12.98 -4.14 5.37
N THR A 180 -12.42 -3.78 6.50
CA THR A 180 -11.05 -3.28 6.60
C THR A 180 -10.27 -4.08 7.63
N THR A 181 -9.05 -4.50 7.27
CA THR A 181 -8.03 -4.98 8.21
C THR A 181 -7.09 -3.83 8.54
N ARG A 182 -7.03 -3.43 9.79
CA ARG A 182 -6.15 -2.35 10.26
C ARG A 182 -5.01 -2.93 11.07
N PHE A 183 -3.78 -2.60 10.67
CA PHE A 183 -2.55 -3.03 11.38
C PHE A 183 -2.10 -2.03 12.45
N ILE A 184 -2.53 -0.77 12.32
CA ILE A 184 -2.23 0.31 13.24
C ILE A 184 -3.55 0.80 13.82
N ASP A 185 -3.63 0.91 15.15
CA ASP A 185 -4.81 1.47 15.81
C ASP A 185 -5.03 2.93 15.37
N PRO A 186 -6.15 3.25 14.71
CA PRO A 186 -6.41 4.61 14.26
C PRO A 186 -6.57 5.61 15.41
N ALA A 187 -6.82 5.16 16.63
CA ALA A 187 -6.89 5.99 17.82
C ALA A 187 -5.51 6.31 18.43
N ASP A 188 -4.46 5.60 18.00
CA ASP A 188 -3.09 5.86 18.48
C ASP A 188 -2.48 7.03 17.72
N GLY A 189 -2.56 8.21 18.30
CA GLY A 189 -2.04 9.45 17.69
C GLY A 189 -0.51 9.52 17.55
N ARG A 190 0.24 8.52 18.01
CA ARG A 190 1.70 8.46 17.82
C ARG A 190 2.08 8.16 16.36
N TYR A 191 1.20 7.50 15.61
CA TYR A 191 1.42 7.16 14.22
C TYR A 191 0.89 8.25 13.29
N ASP A 192 1.70 8.67 12.33
CA ASP A 192 1.33 9.64 11.29
C ASP A 192 1.11 9.00 9.91
N MET A 193 1.09 7.69 9.86
CA MET A 193 0.75 6.91 8.67
C MET A 193 -0.02 5.65 9.06
N HIS A 194 -0.84 5.16 8.13
CA HIS A 194 -1.61 3.93 8.28
C HIS A 194 -1.50 3.10 7.01
N LEU A 195 -1.51 1.78 7.17
CA LEU A 195 -1.64 0.84 6.07
C LEU A 195 -2.77 -0.13 6.42
N ASN A 196 -3.72 -0.26 5.52
CA ASN A 196 -4.90 -1.09 5.70
C ASN A 196 -5.08 -2.01 4.48
N ILE A 197 -5.66 -3.19 4.71
CA ILE A 197 -6.23 -4.00 3.63
C ILE A 197 -7.72 -3.73 3.60
N VAL A 198 -8.22 -3.37 2.44
CA VAL A 198 -9.66 -3.17 2.22
C VAL A 198 -10.16 -4.31 1.37
N THR A 199 -11.19 -5.01 1.86
CA THR A 199 -11.77 -6.16 1.20
C THR A 199 -13.22 -5.85 0.81
N PHE A 200 -13.52 -6.05 -0.47
CA PHE A 200 -14.87 -5.90 -1.01
C PHE A 200 -15.39 -7.24 -1.49
N GLU A 201 -16.65 -7.54 -1.20
CA GLU A 201 -17.35 -8.57 -1.95
C GLU A 201 -17.68 -8.09 -3.37
N PRO A 202 -17.78 -9.00 -4.35
CA PRO A 202 -18.16 -8.61 -5.71
C PRO A 202 -19.47 -7.82 -5.72
N GLY A 203 -19.44 -6.69 -6.40
CA GLY A 203 -20.58 -5.77 -6.47
C GLY A 203 -20.72 -4.81 -5.28
N ALA A 204 -19.81 -4.84 -4.34
CA ALA A 204 -19.79 -3.86 -3.27
C ALA A 204 -19.35 -2.47 -3.78
N THR A 205 -19.89 -1.45 -3.16
CA THR A 205 -19.54 -0.05 -3.47
C THR A 205 -19.32 0.73 -2.19
N ILE A 206 -18.47 1.74 -2.25
CA ILE A 206 -18.42 2.79 -1.25
C ILE A 206 -19.57 3.75 -1.56
N PRO A 207 -20.59 3.88 -0.68
CA PRO A 207 -21.84 4.57 -1.00
C PRO A 207 -21.73 6.10 -0.95
N PHE A 208 -20.52 6.65 -0.78
CA PHE A 208 -20.26 8.08 -0.67
C PHE A 208 -18.92 8.44 -1.26
N MET A 209 -18.74 9.70 -1.59
CA MET A 209 -17.44 10.24 -1.97
C MET A 209 -16.63 10.57 -0.73
N GLU A 210 -15.42 10.07 -0.68
CA GLU A 210 -14.46 10.41 0.38
C GLU A 210 -13.58 11.57 -0.06
N THR A 211 -13.46 12.56 0.81
CA THR A 211 -12.50 13.65 0.66
C THR A 211 -11.71 13.77 1.95
N HIS A 212 -10.40 13.75 1.84
CA HIS A 212 -9.49 13.85 2.98
C HIS A 212 -8.37 14.86 2.70
N VAL A 213 -7.79 15.36 3.77
CA VAL A 213 -6.59 16.20 3.72
C VAL A 213 -5.31 15.36 3.59
N MET A 214 -5.45 14.02 3.66
CA MET A 214 -4.33 13.07 3.61
C MET A 214 -4.05 12.60 2.20
N GLU A 215 -2.78 12.30 1.93
CA GLU A 215 -2.38 11.58 0.72
C GLU A 215 -2.67 10.08 0.87
N HIS A 216 -3.08 9.47 -0.23
CA HIS A 216 -3.37 8.05 -0.31
C HIS A 216 -2.54 7.37 -1.39
N GLY A 217 -1.96 6.23 -1.04
CA GLY A 217 -1.45 5.25 -1.99
C GLY A 217 -2.36 4.02 -1.97
N LEU A 218 -2.67 3.48 -3.12
CA LEU A 218 -3.51 2.30 -3.27
C LEU A 218 -2.84 1.30 -4.20
N PHE A 219 -2.98 0.02 -3.89
CA PHE A 219 -2.58 -1.07 -4.76
C PHE A 219 -3.65 -2.15 -4.75
N VAL A 220 -4.03 -2.64 -5.93
CA VAL A 220 -4.99 -3.73 -6.08
C VAL A 220 -4.24 -5.05 -5.93
N LEU A 221 -4.56 -5.81 -4.89
CA LEU A 221 -3.96 -7.13 -4.66
C LEU A 221 -4.66 -8.21 -5.47
N GLU A 222 -5.98 -8.12 -5.58
CA GLU A 222 -6.82 -9.10 -6.28
C GLU A 222 -8.11 -8.44 -6.77
N GLY A 223 -8.53 -8.81 -7.97
CA GLY A 223 -9.80 -8.38 -8.53
C GLY A 223 -9.70 -7.11 -9.35
N LYS A 224 -10.88 -6.55 -9.65
CA LYS A 224 -11.04 -5.33 -10.43
C LYS A 224 -12.05 -4.40 -9.78
N ALA A 225 -11.82 -3.13 -9.92
CA ALA A 225 -12.72 -2.09 -9.45
C ALA A 225 -12.77 -0.89 -10.39
N VAL A 226 -13.75 -0.05 -10.21
CA VAL A 226 -13.83 1.25 -10.86
C VAL A 226 -13.79 2.32 -9.80
N TYR A 227 -12.84 3.22 -9.92
CA TYR A 227 -12.65 4.36 -9.04
C TYR A 227 -13.03 5.66 -9.72
N ARG A 228 -13.70 6.52 -8.99
CA ARG A 228 -13.82 7.93 -9.38
C ARG A 228 -12.72 8.72 -8.68
N LEU A 229 -11.82 9.30 -9.49
CA LEU A 229 -10.71 10.13 -9.04
C LEU A 229 -10.91 11.53 -9.63
N ASN A 230 -11.26 12.50 -8.80
CA ASN A 230 -11.77 13.78 -9.25
C ASN A 230 -13.01 13.59 -10.15
N GLU A 231 -12.91 14.04 -11.41
CA GLU A 231 -13.96 13.91 -12.43
C GLU A 231 -13.79 12.66 -13.32
N ASP A 232 -12.67 11.93 -13.13
CA ASP A 232 -12.32 10.79 -13.97
C ASP A 232 -12.79 9.47 -13.38
N TRP A 233 -13.23 8.56 -14.23
CA TRP A 233 -13.53 7.17 -13.88
C TRP A 233 -12.41 6.28 -14.37
N VAL A 234 -11.84 5.50 -13.47
CA VAL A 234 -10.67 4.69 -13.75
C VAL A 234 -10.92 3.25 -13.34
N GLU A 235 -10.69 2.32 -14.28
CA GLU A 235 -10.64 0.89 -13.96
C GLU A 235 -9.27 0.56 -13.34
N VAL A 236 -9.29 -0.19 -12.25
CA VAL A 236 -8.09 -0.70 -11.55
C VAL A 236 -8.18 -2.20 -11.37
N GLU A 237 -7.01 -2.88 -11.50
CA GLU A 237 -6.89 -4.34 -11.36
C GLU A 237 -5.60 -4.74 -10.65
#